data_8f3bbbad6dec67633ab47a91c12c5ba7
#
_entry.id   8f3bbbad6dec67633ab47a91c12c5ba7
#
_cell.length_a   1.000
_cell.length_b   1.000
_cell.length_c   1.000
_cell.angle_alpha   90.00
_cell.angle_beta   90.00
_cell.angle_gamma   90.00
#
_symmetry.space_group_name_H-M   'P 1'
#
loop_
_entity.id
_entity.type
_entity.pdbx_description
1 polymer ?
#
loop_
_entity_poly.entity_id
_entity_poly.type
_entity_poly.pdbx_seq_one_letter_code
_entity_poly.pdbx_strand_id
1 'polypeptide(L)'
;KAGWVIILNIVFLISCLPVFTIGTAVTSFYYAMMKSIRRDRSYPLLEYWSSFKRTFVKGSMVTVGTGIWISLIWYLWNIAAVSGEETGLFLQKFYTGLLVVTGAILIYLFPVMSRFTMKLSSMVKLSFVMAVRFLPYTAILLAGLLLLVFVWFRYLPIPMIFIWPGAFCFAGTFLMEKVLRKYMPAPAPGEDAWYYE
;
A
#
# COMPACT_ATOMS: atom_id res chain seq x y z
N LYS A 1 -8.69 -12.96 17.39
CA LYS A 1 -8.35 -12.17 16.17
C LYS A 1 -7.31 -11.07 16.48
N ALA A 2 -7.46 -10.30 17.58
CA ALA A 2 -6.51 -9.23 17.92
C ALA A 2 -5.06 -9.72 18.07
N GLY A 3 -4.83 -10.87 18.70
CA GLY A 3 -3.48 -11.44 18.83
C GLY A 3 -2.81 -11.74 17.49
N TRP A 4 -3.56 -12.22 16.50
CA TRP A 4 -3.03 -12.46 15.15
C TRP A 4 -2.65 -11.18 14.41
N VAL A 5 -3.38 -10.09 14.66
CA VAL A 5 -3.03 -8.77 14.10
C VAL A 5 -1.68 -8.29 14.64
N ILE A 6 -1.43 -8.47 15.94
CA ILE A 6 -0.15 -8.09 16.56
C ILE A 6 0.99 -8.95 15.99
N ILE A 7 0.81 -10.27 15.92
CA ILE A 7 1.83 -11.17 15.36
C ILE A 7 2.14 -10.81 13.90
N LEU A 8 1.11 -10.58 13.07
CA LEU A 8 1.31 -10.16 11.69
C LEU A 8 2.03 -8.82 11.58
N ASN A 9 1.75 -7.86 12.47
CA ASN A 9 2.46 -6.59 12.50
C ASN A 9 3.95 -6.78 12.81
N ILE A 10 4.29 -7.64 13.77
CA ILE A 10 5.69 -7.93 14.10
C ILE A 10 6.41 -8.54 12.88
N VAL A 11 5.80 -9.54 12.24
CA VAL A 11 6.35 -10.17 11.04
C VAL A 11 6.49 -9.16 9.89
N PHE A 12 5.50 -8.29 9.72
CA PHE A 12 5.54 -7.21 8.74
C PHE A 12 6.72 -6.27 8.99
N LEU A 13 6.89 -5.78 10.24
CA LEU A 13 7.99 -4.88 10.60
C LEU A 13 9.36 -5.53 10.37
N ILE A 14 9.54 -6.79 10.77
CA ILE A 14 10.78 -7.56 10.50
C ILE A 14 11.02 -7.68 8.99
N SER A 15 9.96 -7.95 8.22
CA SER A 15 10.05 -8.06 6.75
C SER A 15 10.33 -6.72 6.06
N CYS A 16 10.11 -5.59 6.72
CA CYS A 16 10.42 -4.24 6.22
C CYS A 16 11.87 -3.81 6.51
N LEU A 17 12.62 -4.55 7.36
CA LEU A 17 14.02 -4.21 7.66
C LEU A 17 14.89 -4.11 6.40
N PRO A 18 14.81 -5.02 5.42
CA PRO A 18 15.40 -4.78 4.13
C PRO A 18 14.49 -3.80 3.35
N VAL A 19 14.95 -2.58 3.13
CA VAL A 19 14.16 -1.51 2.51
C VAL A 19 13.54 -1.92 1.17
N PHE A 20 14.23 -2.74 0.37
CA PHE A 20 13.74 -3.21 -0.93
C PHE A 20 12.56 -4.19 -0.84
N THR A 21 12.29 -4.78 0.33
CA THR A 21 11.17 -5.72 0.54
C THR A 21 9.89 -5.07 1.04
N ILE A 22 9.88 -3.75 1.30
CA ILE A 22 8.71 -3.03 1.84
C ILE A 22 7.46 -3.27 0.99
N GLY A 23 7.55 -3.15 -0.34
CA GLY A 23 6.38 -3.36 -1.22
C GLY A 23 5.86 -4.80 -1.18
N THR A 24 6.76 -5.77 -1.08
CA THR A 24 6.38 -7.18 -0.90
C THR A 24 5.71 -7.39 0.46
N ALA A 25 6.29 -6.82 1.52
CA ALA A 25 5.77 -6.92 2.87
C ALA A 25 4.37 -6.30 2.98
N VAL A 26 4.16 -5.09 2.44
CA VAL A 26 2.84 -4.42 2.40
C VAL A 26 1.81 -5.24 1.64
N THR A 27 2.16 -5.76 0.46
CA THR A 27 1.27 -6.60 -0.36
C THR A 27 0.85 -7.86 0.38
N SER A 28 1.81 -8.53 1.03
CA SER A 28 1.58 -9.78 1.76
C SER A 28 0.79 -9.56 3.04
N PHE A 29 1.06 -8.44 3.71
CA PHE A 29 0.32 -8.02 4.89
C PHE A 29 -1.15 -7.74 4.57
N TYR A 30 -1.42 -7.00 3.48
CA TYR A 30 -2.78 -6.77 3.00
C TYR A 30 -3.50 -8.09 2.68
N TYR A 31 -2.83 -9.01 1.96
CA TYR A 31 -3.38 -10.29 1.59
C TYR A 31 -3.75 -11.15 2.81
N ALA A 32 -2.82 -11.29 3.78
CA ALA A 32 -3.05 -12.06 5.00
C ALA A 32 -4.16 -11.44 5.87
N MET A 33 -4.15 -10.09 6.00
CA MET A 33 -5.20 -9.36 6.71
C MET A 33 -6.57 -9.64 6.13
N MET A 34 -6.68 -9.56 4.80
CA MET A 34 -7.95 -9.75 4.13
C MET A 34 -8.44 -11.19 4.21
N LYS A 35 -7.59 -12.16 3.87
CA LYS A 35 -7.96 -13.57 3.77
C LYS A 35 -8.17 -14.21 5.14
N SER A 36 -7.23 -14.01 6.06
CA SER A 36 -7.22 -14.73 7.33
C SER A 36 -7.92 -13.98 8.45
N ILE A 37 -7.73 -12.66 8.58
CA ILE A 37 -8.31 -11.92 9.71
C ILE A 37 -9.75 -11.52 9.41
N ARG A 38 -10.02 -11.01 8.20
CA ARG A 38 -11.35 -10.53 7.84
C ARG A 38 -12.29 -11.65 7.43
N ARG A 39 -11.82 -12.61 6.62
CA ARG A 39 -12.62 -13.71 6.07
C ARG A 39 -12.52 -15.00 6.88
N ASP A 40 -11.67 -15.05 7.89
CA ASP A 40 -11.48 -16.21 8.79
C ASP A 40 -11.08 -17.50 8.04
N ARG A 41 -10.38 -17.34 6.90
CA ARG A 41 -9.94 -18.47 6.08
C ARG A 41 -8.43 -18.62 6.18
N SER A 42 -7.99 -19.76 6.72
CA SER A 42 -6.58 -20.13 6.79
C SER A 42 -5.76 -19.39 7.86
N TYR A 43 -4.56 -19.92 8.14
CA TYR A 43 -3.63 -19.36 9.14
C TYR A 43 -2.94 -18.10 8.64
N PRO A 44 -2.98 -16.96 9.38
CA PRO A 44 -2.46 -15.68 8.93
C PRO A 44 -1.00 -15.69 8.50
N LEU A 45 -0.13 -16.38 9.24
CA LEU A 45 1.30 -16.46 8.94
C LEU A 45 1.61 -17.26 7.67
N LEU A 46 0.87 -18.34 7.42
CA LEU A 46 1.05 -19.14 6.22
C LEU A 46 0.67 -18.35 4.98
N GLU A 47 -0.45 -17.62 5.04
CA GLU A 47 -0.91 -16.78 3.94
C GLU A 47 0.03 -15.60 3.69
N TYR A 48 0.55 -14.98 4.76
CA TYR A 48 1.55 -13.93 4.65
C TYR A 48 2.79 -14.43 3.90
N TRP A 49 3.35 -15.56 4.34
CA TRP A 49 4.59 -16.09 3.79
C TRP A 49 4.43 -16.62 2.36
N SER A 50 3.30 -17.26 2.08
CA SER A 50 2.95 -17.70 0.73
C SER A 50 2.84 -16.51 -0.24
N SER A 51 2.13 -15.45 0.17
CA SER A 51 2.02 -14.22 -0.62
C SER A 51 3.37 -13.53 -0.77
N PHE A 52 4.18 -13.47 0.29
CA PHE A 52 5.51 -12.87 0.30
C PHE A 52 6.43 -13.50 -0.76
N LYS A 53 6.52 -14.83 -0.78
CA LYS A 53 7.31 -15.55 -1.77
C LYS A 53 6.81 -15.31 -3.21
N ARG A 54 5.50 -15.34 -3.41
CA ARG A 54 4.86 -15.16 -4.73
C ARG A 54 5.08 -13.76 -5.29
N THR A 55 5.04 -12.74 -4.45
CA THR A 55 5.12 -11.33 -4.89
C THR A 55 6.50 -10.72 -4.72
N PHE A 56 7.50 -11.48 -4.23
CA PHE A 56 8.82 -10.99 -3.86
C PHE A 56 9.49 -10.17 -4.96
N VAL A 57 9.63 -10.72 -6.15
CA VAL A 57 10.32 -10.06 -7.26
C VAL A 57 9.57 -8.79 -7.70
N LYS A 58 8.26 -8.89 -7.90
CA LYS A 58 7.45 -7.75 -8.33
C LYS A 58 7.39 -6.65 -7.27
N GLY A 59 7.21 -7.03 -6.01
CA GLY A 59 7.15 -6.10 -4.88
C GLY A 59 8.48 -5.38 -4.67
N SER A 60 9.60 -6.09 -4.76
CA SER A 60 10.94 -5.50 -4.66
C SER A 60 11.24 -4.55 -5.82
N MET A 61 10.88 -4.91 -7.05
CA MET A 61 11.00 -4.01 -8.21
C MET A 61 10.20 -2.72 -8.04
N VAL A 62 8.97 -2.82 -7.54
CA VAL A 62 8.15 -1.64 -7.24
C VAL A 62 8.79 -0.79 -6.16
N THR A 63 9.28 -1.39 -5.07
CA THR A 63 9.90 -0.64 -3.98
C THR A 63 11.15 0.11 -4.44
N VAL A 64 12.05 -0.56 -5.15
CA VAL A 64 13.27 0.08 -5.66
C VAL A 64 12.93 1.16 -6.68
N GLY A 65 12.06 0.88 -7.64
CA GLY A 65 11.66 1.85 -8.66
C GLY A 65 10.98 3.08 -8.06
N THR A 66 10.06 2.90 -7.12
CA THR A 66 9.39 4.01 -6.43
C THR A 66 10.33 4.75 -5.49
N GLY A 67 11.28 4.05 -4.85
CA GLY A 67 12.31 4.67 -4.02
C GLY A 67 13.19 5.62 -4.84
N ILE A 68 13.70 5.19 -6.00
CA ILE A 68 14.48 6.03 -6.92
C ILE A 68 13.62 7.22 -7.39
N TRP A 69 12.36 6.98 -7.77
CA TRP A 69 11.44 8.01 -8.24
C TRP A 69 11.17 9.08 -7.18
N ILE A 70 10.86 8.68 -5.95
CA ILE A 70 10.62 9.60 -4.83
C ILE A 70 11.88 10.37 -4.48
N SER A 71 13.05 9.73 -4.47
CA SER A 71 14.34 10.38 -4.21
C SER A 71 14.67 11.45 -5.26
N LEU A 72 14.38 11.18 -6.52
CA LEU A 72 14.53 12.14 -7.60
C LEU A 72 13.62 13.36 -7.43
N ILE A 73 12.32 13.13 -7.15
CA ILE A 73 11.37 14.22 -6.90
C ILE A 73 11.79 15.04 -5.68
N TRP A 74 12.22 14.38 -4.61
CA TRP A 74 12.69 15.04 -3.39
C TRP A 74 13.94 15.91 -3.67
N TYR A 75 14.88 15.42 -4.47
CA TYR A 75 16.06 16.18 -4.88
C TYR A 75 15.66 17.43 -5.67
N LEU A 76 14.80 17.29 -6.69
CA LEU A 76 14.30 18.41 -7.50
C LEU A 76 13.48 19.41 -6.66
N TRP A 77 12.71 18.93 -5.70
CA TRP A 77 11.97 19.77 -4.77
C TRP A 77 12.91 20.66 -3.91
N ASN A 78 14.03 20.09 -3.43
CA ASN A 78 15.02 20.84 -2.67
C ASN A 78 15.72 21.89 -3.53
N ILE A 79 16.06 21.58 -4.79
CA ILE A 79 16.62 22.58 -5.73
C ILE A 79 15.65 23.73 -5.93
N ALA A 80 14.39 23.43 -6.17
CA ALA A 80 13.35 24.46 -6.32
C ALA A 80 13.17 25.31 -5.04
N ALA A 81 13.38 24.73 -3.85
CA ALA A 81 13.32 25.46 -2.59
C ALA A 81 14.40 26.54 -2.43
N VAL A 82 15.60 26.26 -2.95
CA VAL A 82 16.75 27.20 -2.86
C VAL A 82 16.64 28.34 -3.88
N SER A 83 15.88 28.16 -4.97
CA SER A 83 15.77 29.16 -6.04
C SER A 83 15.11 30.46 -5.63
N GLY A 84 14.29 30.49 -4.54
CA GLY A 84 13.75 31.72 -3.92
C GLY A 84 12.81 32.59 -4.77
N GLU A 85 12.63 32.28 -6.04
CA GLU A 85 11.81 33.00 -7.00
C GLU A 85 10.38 32.43 -7.09
N GLU A 86 9.45 33.18 -7.68
CA GLU A 86 8.07 32.69 -7.91
C GLU A 86 8.04 31.37 -8.67
N THR A 87 8.97 31.19 -9.62
CA THR A 87 9.17 29.93 -10.35
C THR A 87 9.51 28.77 -9.44
N GLY A 88 10.36 28.98 -8.42
CA GLY A 88 10.72 27.97 -7.44
C GLY A 88 9.53 27.52 -6.61
N LEU A 89 8.66 28.44 -6.17
CA LEU A 89 7.42 28.13 -5.45
C LEU A 89 6.43 27.33 -6.30
N PHE A 90 6.31 27.66 -7.57
CA PHE A 90 5.46 26.90 -8.50
C PHE A 90 5.97 25.46 -8.68
N LEU A 91 7.27 25.28 -8.89
CA LEU A 91 7.90 23.97 -9.04
C LEU A 91 7.76 23.12 -7.76
N GLN A 92 7.90 23.72 -6.58
CA GLN A 92 7.68 23.00 -5.32
C GLN A 92 6.25 22.46 -5.20
N LYS A 93 5.25 23.29 -5.53
CA LYS A 93 3.83 22.84 -5.53
C LYS A 93 3.60 21.74 -6.55
N PHE A 94 4.20 21.83 -7.73
CA PHE A 94 4.13 20.81 -8.77
C PHE A 94 4.73 19.48 -8.31
N TYR A 95 5.94 19.48 -7.73
CA TYR A 95 6.58 18.26 -7.21
C TYR A 95 5.81 17.67 -6.02
N THR A 96 5.23 18.52 -5.16
CA THR A 96 4.36 18.05 -4.07
C THR A 96 3.12 17.35 -4.64
N GLY A 97 2.48 17.91 -5.67
CA GLY A 97 1.36 17.28 -6.37
C GLY A 97 1.75 15.91 -6.96
N LEU A 98 2.95 15.83 -7.56
CA LEU A 98 3.46 14.58 -8.13
C LEU A 98 3.69 13.50 -7.05
N LEU A 99 4.17 13.87 -5.86
CA LEU A 99 4.29 12.95 -4.72
C LEU A 99 2.92 12.45 -4.25
N VAL A 100 1.92 13.32 -4.19
CA VAL A 100 0.55 12.94 -3.81
C VAL A 100 -0.04 11.95 -4.81
N VAL A 101 0.13 12.19 -6.11
CA VAL A 101 -0.33 11.27 -7.17
C VAL A 101 0.40 9.92 -7.07
N THR A 102 1.70 9.94 -6.83
CA THR A 102 2.49 8.72 -6.62
C THR A 102 1.98 7.93 -5.43
N GLY A 103 1.72 8.60 -4.30
CA GLY A 103 1.12 7.99 -3.11
C GLY A 103 -0.26 7.39 -3.39
N ALA A 104 -1.10 8.09 -4.13
CA ALA A 104 -2.42 7.59 -4.54
C ALA A 104 -2.33 6.30 -5.37
N ILE A 105 -1.39 6.24 -6.31
CA ILE A 105 -1.15 5.03 -7.13
C ILE A 105 -0.68 3.88 -6.24
N LEU A 106 0.28 4.12 -5.33
CA LEU A 106 0.83 3.09 -4.46
C LEU A 106 -0.20 2.47 -3.51
N ILE A 107 -1.13 3.27 -2.99
CA ILE A 107 -2.23 2.79 -2.13
C ILE A 107 -3.05 1.70 -2.83
N TYR A 108 -3.31 1.83 -4.13
CA TYR A 108 -4.04 0.83 -4.91
C TYR A 108 -3.13 -0.29 -5.45
N LEU A 109 -1.88 0.03 -5.75
CA LEU A 109 -0.95 -0.91 -6.39
C LEU A 109 -0.69 -2.16 -5.52
N PHE A 110 -0.48 -2.00 -4.22
CA PHE A 110 -0.23 -3.14 -3.33
C PHE A 110 -1.42 -4.09 -3.20
N PRO A 111 -2.67 -3.61 -2.98
CA PRO A 111 -3.86 -4.46 -3.05
C PRO A 111 -4.07 -5.13 -4.41
N VAL A 112 -3.83 -4.41 -5.51
CA VAL A 112 -3.91 -4.98 -6.87
C VAL A 112 -2.88 -6.09 -7.05
N MET A 113 -1.62 -5.90 -6.62
CA MET A 113 -0.59 -6.94 -6.67
C MET A 113 -0.94 -8.18 -5.85
N SER A 114 -1.71 -8.03 -4.78
CA SER A 114 -2.14 -9.16 -3.95
C SER A 114 -3.18 -10.04 -4.63
N ARG A 115 -3.96 -9.48 -5.57
CA ARG A 115 -5.13 -10.12 -6.19
C ARG A 115 -4.93 -10.53 -7.63
N PHE A 116 -4.21 -9.73 -8.40
CA PHE A 116 -4.11 -9.91 -9.84
C PHE A 116 -2.74 -10.46 -10.24
N THR A 117 -2.74 -11.42 -11.20
CA THR A 117 -1.52 -12.05 -11.74
C THR A 117 -1.17 -11.46 -13.12
N MET A 118 -1.21 -10.13 -13.23
CA MET A 118 -0.92 -9.41 -14.48
C MET A 118 0.56 -8.98 -14.57
N LYS A 119 0.94 -8.42 -15.74
CA LYS A 119 2.22 -7.72 -15.92
C LYS A 119 2.23 -6.46 -15.04
N LEU A 120 3.40 -6.08 -14.50
CA LEU A 120 3.55 -4.94 -13.60
C LEU A 120 3.04 -3.63 -14.21
N SER A 121 3.33 -3.37 -15.49
CA SER A 121 2.84 -2.18 -16.19
C SER A 121 1.31 -2.09 -16.22
N SER A 122 0.62 -3.23 -16.41
CA SER A 122 -0.84 -3.28 -16.38
C SER A 122 -1.41 -3.03 -14.98
N MET A 123 -0.71 -3.52 -13.93
CA MET A 123 -1.09 -3.26 -12.54
C MET A 123 -0.97 -1.78 -12.19
N VAL A 124 0.10 -1.11 -12.63
CA VAL A 124 0.30 0.34 -12.43
C VAL A 124 -0.79 1.14 -13.14
N LYS A 125 -1.08 0.81 -14.42
CA LYS A 125 -2.18 1.46 -15.18
C LYS A 125 -3.53 1.28 -14.48
N LEU A 126 -3.84 0.06 -14.04
CA LEU A 126 -5.08 -0.23 -13.33
C LEU A 126 -5.17 0.55 -12.02
N SER A 127 -4.09 0.61 -11.25
CA SER A 127 -4.02 1.37 -10.00
C SER A 127 -4.22 2.88 -10.22
N PHE A 128 -3.64 3.42 -11.30
CA PHE A 128 -3.86 4.81 -11.69
C PHE A 128 -5.33 5.08 -12.03
N VAL A 129 -5.94 4.24 -12.86
CA VAL A 129 -7.38 4.36 -13.21
C VAL A 129 -8.26 4.27 -11.97
N MET A 130 -7.95 3.35 -11.03
CA MET A 130 -8.68 3.24 -9.76
C MET A 130 -8.52 4.50 -8.91
N ALA A 131 -7.30 5.04 -8.78
CA ALA A 131 -7.02 6.24 -8.01
C ALA A 131 -7.80 7.45 -8.51
N VAL A 132 -7.91 7.62 -9.84
CA VAL A 132 -8.65 8.73 -10.46
C VAL A 132 -10.16 8.50 -10.39
N ARG A 133 -10.63 7.29 -10.68
CA ARG A 133 -12.07 6.99 -10.72
C ARG A 133 -12.74 7.03 -9.35
N PHE A 134 -12.00 6.71 -8.29
CA PHE A 134 -12.49 6.63 -6.92
C PHE A 134 -11.87 7.69 -6.01
N LEU A 135 -11.76 8.94 -6.51
CA LEU A 135 -11.19 10.08 -5.77
C LEU A 135 -11.63 10.21 -4.32
N PRO A 136 -12.94 10.10 -3.95
CA PRO A 136 -13.34 10.23 -2.54
C PRO A 136 -12.71 9.13 -1.65
N TYR A 137 -12.63 7.89 -2.13
CA TYR A 137 -11.97 6.82 -1.38
C TYR A 137 -10.46 7.02 -1.32
N THR A 138 -9.86 7.50 -2.41
CA THR A 138 -8.43 7.85 -2.49
C THR A 138 -8.09 8.94 -1.49
N ALA A 139 -8.90 10.00 -1.40
CA ALA A 139 -8.70 11.10 -0.47
C ALA A 139 -8.78 10.63 0.99
N ILE A 140 -9.75 9.79 1.35
CA ILE A 140 -9.89 9.23 2.69
C ILE A 140 -8.67 8.36 3.04
N LEU A 141 -8.21 7.52 2.13
CA LEU A 141 -7.06 6.65 2.36
C LEU A 141 -5.75 7.42 2.46
N LEU A 142 -5.56 8.45 1.61
CA LEU A 142 -4.40 9.35 1.70
C LEU A 142 -4.41 10.14 3.00
N ALA A 143 -5.54 10.73 3.38
CA ALA A 143 -5.68 11.45 4.63
C ALA A 143 -5.39 10.53 5.83
N GLY A 144 -5.90 9.29 5.82
CA GLY A 144 -5.61 8.28 6.83
C GLY A 144 -4.14 7.90 6.89
N LEU A 145 -3.47 7.77 5.74
CA LEU A 145 -2.03 7.48 5.67
C LEU A 145 -1.20 8.66 6.20
N LEU A 146 -1.53 9.88 5.82
CA LEU A 146 -0.86 11.09 6.32
C LEU A 146 -1.03 11.24 7.83
N LEU A 147 -2.24 11.00 8.33
CA LEU A 147 -2.53 11.02 9.77
C LEU A 147 -1.73 9.94 10.50
N LEU A 148 -1.63 8.72 9.92
CA LEU A 148 -0.80 7.64 10.46
C LEU A 148 0.66 8.08 10.58
N VAL A 149 1.22 8.64 9.50
CA VAL A 149 2.61 9.12 9.46
C VAL A 149 2.80 10.25 10.48
N PHE A 150 1.87 11.23 10.53
CA PHE A 150 1.93 12.35 11.46
C PHE A 150 1.92 11.89 12.92
N VAL A 151 0.99 11.01 13.28
CA VAL A 151 0.89 10.44 14.63
C VAL A 151 2.14 9.64 14.98
N TRP A 152 2.68 8.89 14.02
CA TRP A 152 3.91 8.14 14.19
C TRP A 152 5.10 9.05 14.55
N PHE A 153 5.31 10.12 13.80
CA PHE A 153 6.44 11.03 14.05
C PHE A 153 6.25 11.92 15.29
N ARG A 154 5.01 12.23 15.68
CA ARG A 154 4.75 13.20 16.75
C ARG A 154 4.67 12.58 18.13
N TYR A 155 4.12 11.37 18.25
CA TYR A 155 3.79 10.79 19.56
C TYR A 155 4.59 9.55 19.92
N LEU A 156 5.23 8.87 18.99
CA LEU A 156 6.08 7.66 19.13
C LEU A 156 5.88 6.83 20.42
N PRO A 157 4.66 6.49 20.84
CA PRO A 157 4.52 5.50 21.90
C PRO A 157 4.86 4.13 21.31
N ILE A 158 5.94 3.54 21.80
CA ILE A 158 6.46 2.23 21.33
C ILE A 158 5.36 1.18 21.14
N PRO A 159 4.32 1.05 21.99
CA PRO A 159 3.24 0.08 21.79
C PRO A 159 2.37 0.34 20.53
N MET A 160 2.22 1.60 20.11
CA MET A 160 1.40 1.93 18.94
C MET A 160 2.06 1.49 17.62
N ILE A 161 3.38 1.40 17.58
CA ILE A 161 4.11 0.89 16.39
C ILE A 161 3.62 -0.52 16.01
N PHE A 162 3.32 -1.34 17.02
CA PHE A 162 2.92 -2.74 16.83
C PHE A 162 1.44 -2.94 16.49
N ILE A 163 0.59 -1.95 16.69
CA ILE A 163 -0.87 -2.10 16.49
C ILE A 163 -1.36 -1.26 15.32
N TRP A 164 -0.85 -0.04 15.16
CA TRP A 164 -1.37 0.98 14.26
C TRP A 164 -1.35 0.61 12.76
N PRO A 165 -0.24 0.07 12.21
CA PRO A 165 -0.21 -0.35 10.80
C PRO A 165 -1.28 -1.40 10.49
N GLY A 166 -1.49 -2.35 11.40
CA GLY A 166 -2.51 -3.38 11.26
C GLY A 166 -3.93 -2.84 11.32
N ALA A 167 -4.20 -1.94 12.26
CA ALA A 167 -5.51 -1.31 12.38
C ALA A 167 -5.84 -0.48 11.12
N PHE A 168 -4.88 0.29 10.60
CA PHE A 168 -5.04 1.05 9.36
C PHE A 168 -5.23 0.14 8.15
N CYS A 169 -4.42 -0.91 8.02
CA CYS A 169 -4.56 -1.88 6.94
C CYS A 169 -5.92 -2.57 7.00
N PHE A 170 -6.35 -3.01 8.19
CA PHE A 170 -7.65 -3.65 8.38
C PHE A 170 -8.81 -2.72 8.01
N ALA A 171 -8.80 -1.47 8.48
CA ALA A 171 -9.80 -0.47 8.10
C ALA A 171 -9.77 -0.20 6.58
N GLY A 172 -8.57 -0.11 5.99
CA GLY A 172 -8.37 0.07 4.55
C GLY A 172 -8.97 -1.07 3.71
N THR A 173 -8.98 -2.31 4.22
CA THR A 173 -9.55 -3.45 3.47
C THR A 173 -11.04 -3.25 3.17
N PHE A 174 -11.80 -2.56 4.02
CA PHE A 174 -13.23 -2.32 3.78
C PHE A 174 -13.48 -1.40 2.60
N LEU A 175 -12.67 -0.36 2.46
CA LEU A 175 -12.77 0.59 1.35
C LEU A 175 -12.22 0.00 0.06
N MET A 176 -11.05 -0.65 0.14
CA MET A 176 -10.38 -1.26 -1.00
C MET A 176 -11.19 -2.38 -1.64
N GLU A 177 -11.84 -3.24 -0.86
CA GLU A 177 -12.65 -4.32 -1.40
C GLU A 177 -13.84 -3.81 -2.21
N LYS A 178 -14.47 -2.70 -1.80
CA LYS A 178 -15.55 -2.09 -2.58
C LYS A 178 -15.08 -1.64 -3.97
N VAL A 179 -13.82 -1.19 -4.07
CA VAL A 179 -13.22 -0.76 -5.32
C VAL A 179 -12.75 -1.96 -6.15
N LEU A 180 -11.99 -2.88 -5.54
CA LEU A 180 -11.41 -4.04 -6.21
C LEU A 180 -12.47 -4.96 -6.81
N ARG A 181 -13.58 -5.22 -6.12
CA ARG A 181 -14.70 -6.06 -6.61
C ARG A 181 -15.24 -5.61 -7.97
N LYS A 182 -15.19 -4.32 -8.28
CA LYS A 182 -15.68 -3.80 -9.58
C LYS A 182 -14.78 -4.17 -10.76
N TYR A 183 -13.54 -4.56 -10.50
CA TYR A 183 -12.54 -4.88 -11.52
C TYR A 183 -12.14 -6.36 -11.52
N MET A 184 -12.65 -7.14 -10.57
CA MET A 184 -12.39 -8.57 -10.54
C MET A 184 -13.31 -9.30 -11.52
N PRO A 185 -12.78 -10.26 -12.31
CA PRO A 185 -13.60 -11.11 -13.17
C PRO A 185 -14.48 -12.01 -12.29
N ALA A 186 -15.64 -12.40 -12.79
CA ALA A 186 -16.50 -13.39 -12.12
C ALA A 186 -15.70 -14.67 -11.84
N PRO A 187 -15.90 -15.33 -10.69
CA PRO A 187 -15.19 -16.55 -10.35
C PRO A 187 -15.50 -17.66 -11.35
N ALA A 188 -14.48 -18.42 -11.72
CA ALA A 188 -14.68 -19.60 -12.56
C ALA A 188 -15.44 -20.70 -11.78
N PRO A 189 -16.25 -21.52 -12.45
CA PRO A 189 -16.92 -22.63 -11.78
C PRO A 189 -15.91 -23.58 -11.11
N GLY A 190 -16.02 -23.76 -9.79
CA GLY A 190 -15.13 -24.61 -9.00
C GLY A 190 -13.90 -23.88 -8.38
N GLU A 191 -13.75 -22.59 -8.63
CA GLU A 191 -12.71 -21.79 -8.00
C GLU A 191 -13.14 -21.33 -6.59
N ASP A 192 -12.24 -21.45 -5.61
CA ASP A 192 -12.48 -20.96 -4.24
C ASP A 192 -12.52 -19.42 -4.23
N ALA A 193 -13.66 -18.87 -4.56
CA ALA A 193 -13.90 -17.44 -4.71
C ALA A 193 -14.09 -16.73 -3.36
N TRP A 194 -13.26 -17.04 -2.38
CA TRP A 194 -13.30 -16.47 -1.02
C TRP A 194 -13.32 -14.93 -0.99
N TYR A 195 -12.89 -14.29 -2.05
CA TYR A 195 -12.85 -12.82 -2.17
C TYR A 195 -14.21 -12.21 -2.59
N TYR A 196 -15.18 -13.01 -3.01
CA TYR A 196 -16.55 -12.55 -3.31
C TYR A 196 -17.51 -12.66 -2.11
N GLU A 197 -17.18 -13.49 -1.13
CA GLU A 197 -17.92 -13.58 0.13
C GLU A 197 -17.65 -12.34 1.01
#